data_fda18ce09f8c79809d4251344f1a18e8
#
_entry.id   fda18ce09f8c79809d4251344f1a18e8
#
_cell.length_a   1.000
_cell.length_b   1.000
_cell.length_c   1.000
_cell.angle_alpha   90.00
_cell.angle_beta   90.00
_cell.angle_gamma   90.00
#
_symmetry.space_group_name_H-M   'P 1'
#
loop_
_entity.id
_entity.type
_entity.pdbx_description
1 polymer ?
#
loop_
_entity_poly.entity_id
_entity_poly.type
_entity_poly.pdbx_seq_one_letter_code
_entity_poly.pdbx_strand_id
1 'polypeptide(L)'
;MKFRSLFVVVVLLSTQFLNAQVVNIPDKAKNHFAKKYAGATEVEWTNNVVNYTVRFELDSIKQAAHYSVDGEWTYTDYPIEYETIPEEVKKSVTKSRFSDWTIESSGYVENSKNEKLYRVEFKSGINKRYVFFNGNGKEVRSTATL
;
A
#
# COMPACT_ATOMS: atom_id res chain seq x y z
N MET A 1 -53.94 -42.30 -24.89
CA MET A 1 -53.78 -40.87 -24.42
C MET A 1 -52.46 -40.80 -23.67
N LYS A 2 -51.44 -40.11 -24.25
CA LYS A 2 -50.10 -40.01 -23.66
C LYS A 2 -49.99 -38.62 -23.03
N PHE A 3 -49.98 -38.53 -21.69
CA PHE A 3 -49.71 -37.30 -20.96
C PHE A 3 -48.18 -37.02 -20.99
N ARG A 4 -47.77 -36.00 -21.70
CA ARG A 4 -46.41 -35.48 -21.68
C ARG A 4 -46.33 -34.46 -20.54
N SER A 5 -45.70 -34.88 -19.41
CA SER A 5 -45.37 -33.99 -18.31
C SER A 5 -44.27 -33.01 -18.76
N LEU A 6 -44.62 -31.74 -18.83
CA LEU A 6 -43.69 -30.63 -19.07
C LEU A 6 -43.03 -30.25 -17.75
N PHE A 7 -41.77 -30.67 -17.55
CA PHE A 7 -40.95 -30.20 -16.42
C PHE A 7 -40.46 -28.79 -16.73
N VAL A 8 -41.07 -27.82 -16.07
CA VAL A 8 -40.58 -26.45 -16.07
C VAL A 8 -39.47 -26.33 -15.01
N VAL A 9 -38.22 -26.30 -15.46
CA VAL A 9 -37.08 -26.01 -14.60
C VAL A 9 -36.99 -24.49 -14.42
N VAL A 10 -37.46 -24.02 -13.26
CA VAL A 10 -37.25 -22.62 -12.84
C VAL A 10 -35.81 -22.50 -12.34
N VAL A 11 -34.93 -21.95 -13.18
CA VAL A 11 -33.58 -21.55 -12.76
C VAL A 11 -33.70 -20.25 -12.00
N LEU A 12 -33.66 -20.36 -10.67
CA LEU A 12 -33.50 -19.19 -9.77
C LEU A 12 -32.08 -18.64 -9.93
N LEU A 13 -31.93 -17.62 -10.78
CA LEU A 13 -30.74 -16.78 -10.81
C LEU A 13 -30.68 -15.98 -9.50
N SER A 14 -29.99 -16.54 -8.51
CA SER A 14 -29.60 -15.80 -7.31
C SER A 14 -28.53 -14.77 -7.70
N THR A 15 -28.95 -13.54 -8.02
CA THR A 15 -28.07 -12.40 -8.13
C THR A 15 -27.50 -12.13 -6.73
N GLN A 16 -26.29 -12.57 -6.48
CA GLN A 16 -25.51 -12.18 -5.32
C GLN A 16 -25.16 -10.70 -5.49
N PHE A 17 -25.91 -9.81 -4.85
CA PHE A 17 -25.48 -8.44 -4.65
C PHE A 17 -24.26 -8.48 -3.74
N LEU A 18 -23.06 -8.43 -4.32
CA LEU A 18 -21.85 -8.10 -3.60
C LEU A 18 -22.08 -6.68 -3.04
N ASN A 19 -22.40 -6.62 -1.74
CA ASN A 19 -22.34 -5.37 -1.00
C ASN A 19 -20.87 -4.94 -0.98
N ALA A 20 -20.45 -4.20 -2.01
CA ALA A 20 -19.23 -3.43 -1.94
C ALA A 20 -19.42 -2.48 -0.75
N GLN A 21 -18.72 -2.71 0.35
CA GLN A 21 -18.72 -1.78 1.46
C GLN A 21 -18.30 -0.43 0.90
N VAL A 22 -19.23 0.53 0.89
CA VAL A 22 -18.94 1.90 0.47
C VAL A 22 -17.98 2.45 1.53
N VAL A 23 -16.68 2.43 1.20
CA VAL A 23 -15.66 3.02 2.06
C VAL A 23 -15.87 4.52 2.06
N ASN A 24 -16.33 5.07 3.17
CA ASN A 24 -16.55 6.51 3.30
C ASN A 24 -15.21 7.22 3.49
N ILE A 25 -14.60 7.65 2.40
CA ILE A 25 -13.33 8.38 2.39
C ILE A 25 -13.62 9.87 2.63
N PRO A 26 -12.89 10.54 3.55
CA PRO A 26 -13.02 11.99 3.73
C PRO A 26 -12.78 12.77 2.43
N ASP A 27 -13.61 13.78 2.15
CA ASP A 27 -13.48 14.58 0.93
C ASP A 27 -12.13 15.29 0.87
N LYS A 28 -11.56 15.66 2.01
CA LYS A 28 -10.22 16.23 2.11
C LYS A 28 -9.15 15.30 1.51
N ALA A 29 -9.21 14.00 1.83
CA ALA A 29 -8.30 13.00 1.28
C ALA A 29 -8.49 12.84 -0.23
N LYS A 30 -9.76 12.72 -0.69
CA LYS A 30 -10.07 12.61 -2.13
C LYS A 30 -9.58 13.82 -2.92
N ASN A 31 -9.83 15.03 -2.42
CA ASN A 31 -9.43 16.26 -3.09
C ASN A 31 -7.91 16.42 -3.14
N HIS A 32 -7.21 16.10 -2.05
CA HIS A 32 -5.75 16.09 -2.03
C HIS A 32 -5.20 15.07 -3.03
N PHE A 33 -5.73 13.84 -3.01
CA PHE A 33 -5.32 12.77 -3.92
C PHE A 33 -5.48 13.18 -5.38
N ALA A 34 -6.67 13.65 -5.77
CA ALA A 34 -6.96 14.05 -7.14
C ALA A 34 -6.04 15.17 -7.64
N LYS A 35 -5.65 16.09 -6.75
CA LYS A 35 -4.74 17.21 -7.07
C LYS A 35 -3.28 16.75 -7.17
N LYS A 36 -2.80 15.95 -6.20
CA LYS A 36 -1.39 15.54 -6.11
C LYS A 36 -1.05 14.46 -7.15
N TYR A 37 -1.99 13.55 -7.42
CA TYR A 37 -1.78 12.39 -8.29
C TYR A 37 -2.71 12.44 -9.52
N ALA A 38 -2.75 13.61 -10.17
CA ALA A 38 -3.52 13.77 -11.40
C ALA A 38 -3.04 12.78 -12.48
N GLY A 39 -3.97 12.03 -13.07
CA GLY A 39 -3.66 10.97 -14.03
C GLY A 39 -3.47 9.57 -13.41
N ALA A 40 -3.62 9.43 -12.09
CA ALA A 40 -3.59 8.12 -11.45
C ALA A 40 -4.69 7.19 -11.99
N THR A 41 -4.32 5.95 -12.22
CA THR A 41 -5.21 4.85 -12.65
C THR A 41 -5.21 3.73 -11.60
N GLU A 42 -6.08 2.73 -11.75
CA GLU A 42 -6.22 1.59 -10.82
C GLU A 42 -6.40 2.05 -9.35
N VAL A 43 -7.18 3.09 -9.13
CA VAL A 43 -7.33 3.72 -7.81
C VAL A 43 -8.22 2.89 -6.89
N GLU A 44 -7.64 2.37 -5.81
CA GLU A 44 -8.34 1.57 -4.81
C GLU A 44 -8.14 2.14 -3.40
N TRP A 45 -9.25 2.52 -2.74
CA TRP A 45 -9.23 3.03 -1.37
C TRP A 45 -9.55 1.93 -0.36
N THR A 46 -8.79 1.90 0.73
CA THR A 46 -9.01 1.02 1.88
C THR A 46 -9.16 1.84 3.16
N ASN A 47 -10.17 1.52 3.97
CA ASN A 47 -10.31 2.03 5.32
C ASN A 47 -9.66 1.01 6.29
N ASN A 48 -8.59 1.42 6.96
CA ASN A 48 -7.86 0.57 7.92
C ASN A 48 -8.24 0.90 9.39
N VAL A 49 -9.42 1.49 9.63
CA VAL A 49 -9.95 1.93 10.93
C VAL A 49 -9.21 3.16 11.50
N VAL A 50 -7.88 3.14 11.53
CA VAL A 50 -7.04 4.21 12.10
C VAL A 50 -6.42 5.13 11.02
N ASN A 51 -6.59 4.77 9.76
CA ASN A 51 -6.10 5.55 8.62
C ASN A 51 -6.78 5.08 7.32
N TYR A 52 -6.56 5.83 6.24
CA TYR A 52 -6.95 5.43 4.89
C TYR A 52 -5.71 5.20 4.05
N THR A 53 -5.75 4.18 3.20
CA THR A 53 -4.72 3.93 2.19
C THR A 53 -5.38 3.95 0.81
N VAL A 54 -4.77 4.64 -0.13
CA VAL A 54 -5.12 4.54 -1.54
C VAL A 54 -3.96 3.91 -2.30
N ARG A 55 -4.22 2.79 -2.96
CA ARG A 55 -3.32 2.19 -3.94
C ARG A 55 -3.70 2.68 -5.31
N PHE A 56 -2.72 2.95 -6.15
CA PHE A 56 -2.93 3.47 -7.50
C PHE A 56 -1.70 3.25 -8.35
N GLU A 57 -1.88 3.39 -9.65
CA GLU A 57 -0.78 3.41 -10.61
C GLU A 57 -0.64 4.83 -11.18
N LEU A 58 0.57 5.36 -11.18
CA LEU A 58 0.92 6.62 -11.83
C LEU A 58 2.25 6.45 -12.55
N ASP A 59 2.30 6.83 -13.83
CA ASP A 59 3.47 6.65 -14.70
C ASP A 59 3.98 5.19 -14.73
N SER A 60 3.04 4.21 -14.74
CA SER A 60 3.31 2.78 -14.70
C SER A 60 3.98 2.28 -13.40
N ILE A 61 3.96 3.09 -12.34
CA ILE A 61 4.48 2.72 -11.02
C ILE A 61 3.32 2.57 -10.05
N LYS A 62 3.18 1.38 -9.46
CA LYS A 62 2.21 1.12 -8.40
C LYS A 62 2.68 1.73 -7.10
N GLN A 63 1.85 2.56 -6.49
CA GLN A 63 2.16 3.38 -5.33
C GLN A 63 1.06 3.25 -4.29
N ALA A 64 1.35 3.66 -3.06
CA ALA A 64 0.36 3.73 -1.98
C ALA A 64 0.49 5.04 -1.21
N ALA A 65 -0.57 5.86 -1.23
CA ALA A 65 -0.64 7.05 -0.40
C ALA A 65 -1.49 6.80 0.84
N HIS A 66 -1.05 7.34 1.96
CA HIS A 66 -1.63 7.14 3.28
C HIS A 66 -2.18 8.46 3.84
N TYR A 67 -3.35 8.37 4.45
CA TYR A 67 -4.08 9.51 4.99
C TYR A 67 -4.54 9.21 6.42
N SER A 68 -4.54 10.23 7.28
CA SER A 68 -5.12 10.13 8.62
C SER A 68 -6.64 9.94 8.57
N VAL A 69 -7.26 9.64 9.71
CA VAL A 69 -8.72 9.59 9.84
C VAL A 69 -9.41 10.90 9.47
N ASP A 70 -8.72 12.05 9.63
CA ASP A 70 -9.21 13.38 9.28
C ASP A 70 -8.98 13.73 7.81
N GLY A 71 -8.43 12.79 7.02
CA GLY A 71 -8.15 12.97 5.59
C GLY A 71 -6.89 13.77 5.27
N GLU A 72 -5.99 13.97 6.25
CA GLU A 72 -4.67 14.57 5.99
C GLU A 72 -3.73 13.57 5.33
N TRP A 73 -3.05 13.97 4.26
CA TRP A 73 -1.99 13.15 3.68
C TRP A 73 -0.81 13.05 4.66
N THR A 74 -0.36 11.83 4.91
CA THR A 74 0.74 11.56 5.83
C THR A 74 2.02 11.20 5.09
N TYR A 75 1.95 10.26 4.15
CA TYR A 75 3.09 9.86 3.30
C TYR A 75 2.63 9.09 2.08
N THR A 76 3.54 8.95 1.12
CA THR A 76 3.39 8.05 -0.02
C THR A 76 4.59 7.11 -0.08
N ASP A 77 4.32 5.84 -0.30
CA ASP A 77 5.31 4.77 -0.46
C ASP A 77 5.41 4.36 -1.94
N TYR A 78 6.63 4.39 -2.48
CA TYR A 78 6.97 4.01 -3.84
C TYR A 78 7.89 2.79 -3.78
N PRO A 79 7.59 1.69 -4.48
CA PRO A 79 8.53 0.60 -4.62
C PRO A 79 9.74 1.07 -5.44
N ILE A 80 10.94 0.72 -5.01
CA ILE A 80 12.18 0.93 -5.77
C ILE A 80 13.04 -0.31 -5.69
N GLU A 81 13.88 -0.51 -6.71
CA GLU A 81 14.89 -1.58 -6.68
C GLU A 81 15.95 -1.27 -5.63
N TYR A 82 16.37 -2.30 -4.88
CA TYR A 82 17.36 -2.14 -3.81
C TYR A 82 18.68 -1.54 -4.31
N GLU A 83 19.06 -1.85 -5.53
CA GLU A 83 20.26 -1.36 -6.20
C GLU A 83 20.27 0.16 -6.38
N THR A 84 19.07 0.78 -6.45
CA THR A 84 18.91 2.23 -6.64
C THR A 84 18.99 3.02 -5.34
N ILE A 85 19.00 2.33 -4.20
CA ILE A 85 19.15 2.97 -2.88
C ILE A 85 20.56 3.59 -2.75
N PRO A 86 20.70 4.78 -2.13
CA PRO A 86 22.00 5.40 -1.89
C PRO A 86 22.99 4.47 -1.15
N GLU A 87 24.26 4.53 -1.54
CA GLU A 87 25.30 3.68 -0.96
C GLU A 87 25.44 3.83 0.56
N GLU A 88 25.20 5.03 1.12
CA GLU A 88 25.25 5.24 2.56
C GLU A 88 24.12 4.48 3.28
N VAL A 89 22.94 4.35 2.65
CA VAL A 89 21.84 3.55 3.16
C VAL A 89 22.18 2.06 3.07
N LYS A 90 22.74 1.59 1.94
CA LYS A 90 23.18 0.18 1.77
C LYS A 90 24.22 -0.21 2.83
N LYS A 91 25.20 0.65 3.08
CA LYS A 91 26.19 0.45 4.16
C LYS A 91 25.53 0.31 5.54
N SER A 92 24.48 1.10 5.79
CA SER A 92 23.74 1.03 7.06
C SER A 92 22.89 -0.23 7.16
N VAL A 93 22.28 -0.66 6.06
CA VAL A 93 21.55 -1.93 5.97
C VAL A 93 22.45 -3.11 6.34
N THR A 94 23.67 -3.19 5.76
CA THR A 94 24.64 -4.27 6.03
C THR A 94 25.19 -4.25 7.45
N LYS A 95 25.15 -3.11 8.14
CA LYS A 95 25.60 -2.95 9.53
C LYS A 95 24.43 -2.96 10.53
N SER A 96 23.21 -3.08 10.05
CA SER A 96 22.03 -3.05 10.93
C SER A 96 21.93 -4.33 11.76
N ARG A 97 21.14 -4.26 12.84
CA ARG A 97 20.78 -5.45 13.64
C ARG A 97 19.97 -6.49 12.86
N PHE A 98 19.59 -6.21 11.62
CA PHE A 98 18.88 -7.09 10.72
C PHE A 98 19.74 -7.56 9.55
N SER A 99 21.07 -7.38 9.62
CA SER A 99 22.01 -7.75 8.54
C SER A 99 21.93 -9.23 8.12
N ASP A 100 21.54 -10.11 9.05
CA ASP A 100 21.36 -11.54 8.81
C ASP A 100 19.98 -11.92 8.28
N TRP A 101 19.08 -10.93 8.12
CA TRP A 101 17.73 -11.12 7.59
C TRP A 101 17.73 -10.93 6.06
N THR A 102 16.78 -11.60 5.40
CA THR A 102 16.57 -11.42 3.96
C THR A 102 15.90 -10.08 3.70
N ILE A 103 16.35 -9.34 2.69
CA ILE A 103 15.65 -8.16 2.18
C ILE A 103 14.54 -8.64 1.25
N GLU A 104 13.27 -8.34 1.61
CA GLU A 104 12.08 -8.73 0.83
C GLU A 104 11.68 -7.64 -0.17
N SER A 105 11.77 -6.39 0.25
CA SER A 105 11.40 -5.25 -0.59
C SER A 105 12.10 -3.98 -0.16
N SER A 106 12.16 -3.04 -1.06
CA SER A 106 12.61 -1.68 -0.79
C SER A 106 11.66 -0.65 -1.35
N GLY A 107 11.67 0.53 -0.77
CA GLY A 107 10.77 1.61 -1.14
C GLY A 107 11.37 2.98 -0.81
N TYR A 108 10.85 3.96 -1.50
CA TYR A 108 11.09 5.36 -1.22
C TYR A 108 9.82 5.94 -0.61
N VAL A 109 9.96 6.66 0.48
CA VAL A 109 8.84 7.27 1.19
C VAL A 109 9.00 8.78 1.20
N GLU A 110 8.00 9.48 0.70
CA GLU A 110 7.84 10.92 0.82
C GLU A 110 6.73 11.21 1.84
N ASN A 111 7.01 11.99 2.87
CA ASN A 111 6.02 12.33 3.88
C ASN A 111 5.58 13.80 3.81
N SER A 112 4.54 14.14 4.57
CA SER A 112 3.95 15.48 4.62
C SER A 112 4.90 16.57 5.14
N LYS A 113 6.06 16.19 5.70
CA LYS A 113 7.12 17.11 6.13
C LYS A 113 8.19 17.31 5.05
N ASN A 114 7.98 16.80 3.82
CA ASN A 114 8.95 16.77 2.73
C ASN A 114 10.25 15.99 3.08
N GLU A 115 10.17 15.07 4.04
CA GLU A 115 11.28 14.18 4.34
C GLU A 115 11.27 13.02 3.36
N LYS A 116 12.46 12.71 2.85
CA LYS A 116 12.69 11.60 1.94
C LYS A 116 13.37 10.48 2.70
N LEU A 117 12.68 9.33 2.79
CA LEU A 117 13.17 8.17 3.53
C LEU A 117 13.26 6.97 2.58
N TYR A 118 14.19 6.08 2.86
CA TYR A 118 14.35 4.79 2.21
C TYR A 118 13.85 3.71 3.16
N ARG A 119 12.85 2.97 2.73
CA ARG A 119 12.28 1.84 3.46
C ARG A 119 12.92 0.55 2.98
N VAL A 120 13.39 -0.27 3.91
CA VAL A 120 13.84 -1.63 3.63
C VAL A 120 13.01 -2.59 4.47
N GLU A 121 12.41 -3.59 3.84
CA GLU A 121 11.70 -4.66 4.48
C GLU A 121 12.64 -5.85 4.68
N PHE A 122 12.85 -6.19 5.94
CA PHE A 122 13.62 -7.35 6.35
C PHE A 122 12.71 -8.48 6.79
N LYS A 123 13.08 -9.72 6.48
CA LYS A 123 12.36 -10.93 6.85
C LYS A 123 13.28 -11.98 7.43
N SER A 124 12.82 -12.62 8.51
CA SER A 124 13.43 -13.82 9.08
C SER A 124 12.33 -14.77 9.56
N GLY A 125 12.14 -15.88 8.87
CA GLY A 125 11.01 -16.78 9.08
C GLY A 125 9.69 -16.06 8.85
N ILE A 126 8.83 -16.01 9.88
CA ILE A 126 7.53 -15.31 9.85
C ILE A 126 7.65 -13.83 10.25
N ASN A 127 8.78 -13.42 10.81
CA ASN A 127 8.98 -12.06 11.29
C ASN A 127 9.37 -11.13 10.14
N LYS A 128 8.72 -9.98 10.08
CA LYS A 128 9.02 -8.91 9.13
C LYS A 128 9.25 -7.59 9.86
N ARG A 129 10.13 -6.75 9.31
CA ARG A 129 10.45 -5.42 9.83
C ARG A 129 10.63 -4.42 8.70
N TYR A 130 9.96 -3.29 8.79
CA TYR A 130 10.30 -2.12 8.00
C TYR A 130 11.29 -1.26 8.78
N VAL A 131 12.41 -0.97 8.17
CA VAL A 131 13.41 -0.03 8.68
C VAL A 131 13.50 1.13 7.71
N PHE A 132 13.44 2.34 8.26
CA PHE A 132 13.46 3.58 7.49
C PHE A 132 14.76 4.31 7.74
N PHE A 133 15.44 4.67 6.66
CA PHE A 133 16.69 5.40 6.66
C PHE A 133 16.52 6.74 5.96
N ASN A 134 17.19 7.78 6.44
CA ASN A 134 17.36 8.97 5.65
C ASN A 134 18.44 8.77 4.57
N GLY A 135 18.63 9.74 3.65
CA GLY A 135 19.60 9.62 2.56
C GLY A 135 21.05 9.47 2.99
N ASN A 136 21.38 9.85 4.24
CA ASN A 136 22.73 9.68 4.83
C ASN A 136 22.92 8.33 5.54
N GLY A 137 21.95 7.43 5.42
CA GLY A 137 22.01 6.11 6.02
C GLY A 137 21.65 6.06 7.51
N LYS A 138 21.24 7.16 8.14
CA LYS A 138 20.79 7.12 9.54
C LYS A 138 19.45 6.44 9.65
N GLU A 139 19.35 5.39 10.50
CA GLU A 139 18.07 4.79 10.87
C GLU A 139 17.19 5.82 11.59
N VAL A 140 15.98 6.05 11.06
CA VAL A 140 15.01 7.01 11.60
C VAL A 140 13.93 6.28 12.40
N ARG A 141 13.49 5.12 11.90
CA ARG A 141 12.39 4.35 12.47
C ARG A 141 12.50 2.87 12.11
N SER A 142 12.02 2.01 13.00
CA SER A 142 11.81 0.59 12.73
C SER A 142 10.43 0.17 13.24
N THR A 143 9.66 -0.58 12.44
CA THR A 143 8.33 -1.07 12.79
C THR A 143 8.18 -2.54 12.43
N ALA A 144 7.41 -3.30 13.25
CA ALA A 144 6.95 -4.61 12.85
C ALA A 144 5.92 -4.46 11.70
N THR A 145 5.94 -5.43 10.79
CA THR A 145 4.84 -5.62 9.83
C THR A 145 4.01 -6.80 10.28
N LEU A 146 2.71 -6.65 10.23
CA LEU A 146 1.76 -7.74 10.49
C LEU A 146 1.56 -8.57 9.23
#